data_9e19d3b0e7966835ed6eecb7809aaafd
#
_entry.id   9e19d3b0e7966835ed6eecb7809aaafd
#
_cell.length_a   1.000
_cell.length_b   1.000
_cell.length_c   1.000
_cell.angle_alpha   90.00
_cell.angle_beta   90.00
_cell.angle_gamma   90.00
#
_symmetry.space_group_name_H-M   'P 1'
#
loop_
_entity.id
_entity.type
_entity.pdbx_description
1 polymer ?
#
loop_
_entity_poly.entity_id
_entity_poly.type
_entity_poly.pdbx_seq_one_letter_code
_entity_poly.pdbx_strand_id
1 'polypeptide(L)'
;MIRGFIGVQIAPEVRSRISQAVAQLAPEISGIRWVREDNFHFTLKFLGVIEEPQIEPISNALAQAIRPFRRFTINAKGLGVFPDVKRARVLWVGLEGIDMPALAKSVETVLEPFGFPRENTIFRPHLTIGRWRHLSGSHQELGGKLKRRNDTEFGESAVDEVVLFQSVLKPGGAVYRPLKTVRLADDRMTS
;
A
#
# COMPACT_ATOMS: atom_id res chain seq x y z
N MET A 1 -15.08 13.85 -11.10
CA MET A 1 -14.96 12.50 -10.50
C MET A 1 -13.49 12.09 -10.43
N ILE A 2 -13.02 11.77 -9.25
CA ILE A 2 -11.62 11.46 -8.93
C ILE A 2 -11.57 10.06 -8.33
N ARG A 3 -10.73 9.14 -8.85
CA ARG A 3 -10.47 7.88 -8.14
C ARG A 3 -9.47 8.12 -7.03
N GLY A 4 -9.93 7.99 -5.79
CA GLY A 4 -9.15 8.28 -4.59
C GLY A 4 -8.81 7.04 -3.77
N PHE A 5 -7.70 7.12 -3.06
CA PHE A 5 -7.33 6.17 -2.00
C PHE A 5 -6.42 6.86 -0.98
N ILE A 6 -6.41 6.33 0.22
CA ILE A 6 -5.52 6.74 1.29
C ILE A 6 -4.37 5.76 1.37
N GLY A 7 -3.15 6.26 1.41
CA GLY A 7 -1.95 5.44 1.49
C GLY A 7 -0.76 6.14 2.12
N VAL A 8 0.32 5.40 2.27
CA VAL A 8 1.61 5.87 2.77
C VAL A 8 2.69 5.53 1.77
N GLN A 9 3.58 6.46 1.52
CA GLN A 9 4.75 6.23 0.66
C GLN A 9 5.81 5.45 1.43
N ILE A 10 6.62 4.71 0.69
CA ILE A 10 7.74 3.94 1.22
C ILE A 10 9.04 4.71 0.97
N ALA A 11 9.99 4.62 1.89
CA ALA A 11 11.30 5.25 1.77
C ALA A 11 11.99 4.90 0.43
N PRO A 12 12.70 5.85 -0.20
CA PRO A 12 13.32 5.65 -1.52
C PRO A 12 14.26 4.45 -1.55
N GLU A 13 15.01 4.20 -0.48
CA GLU A 13 15.96 3.09 -0.37
C GLU A 13 15.24 1.73 -0.40
N VAL A 14 14.10 1.62 0.30
CA VAL A 14 13.25 0.42 0.32
C VAL A 14 12.61 0.22 -1.05
N ARG A 15 12.11 1.29 -1.68
CA ARG A 15 11.57 1.23 -3.06
C ARG A 15 12.59 0.69 -4.04
N SER A 16 13.82 1.20 -3.98
CA SER A 16 14.92 0.76 -4.86
C SER A 16 15.24 -0.73 -4.66
N ARG A 17 15.33 -1.21 -3.42
CA ARG A 17 15.56 -2.64 -3.12
C ARG A 17 14.42 -3.53 -3.62
N ILE A 18 13.18 -3.11 -3.45
CA ILE A 18 12.01 -3.83 -3.99
C ILE A 18 12.05 -3.83 -5.52
N SER A 19 12.39 -2.71 -6.15
CA SER A 19 12.52 -2.59 -7.61
C SER A 19 13.59 -3.53 -8.18
N GLN A 20 14.73 -3.66 -7.50
CA GLN A 20 15.79 -4.63 -7.86
C GLN A 20 15.28 -6.08 -7.75
N ALA A 21 14.54 -6.41 -6.68
CA ALA A 21 13.94 -7.73 -6.54
C ALA A 21 12.89 -8.01 -7.62
N VAL A 22 12.09 -7.01 -8.00
CA VAL A 22 11.15 -7.11 -9.12
C VAL A 22 11.89 -7.41 -10.42
N ALA A 23 13.01 -6.73 -10.71
CA ALA A 23 13.82 -6.98 -11.90
C ALA A 23 14.37 -8.41 -11.95
N GLN A 24 14.75 -8.98 -10.81
CA GLN A 24 15.19 -10.37 -10.69
C GLN A 24 14.04 -11.38 -10.86
N LEU A 25 12.83 -11.02 -10.41
CA LEU A 25 11.64 -11.88 -10.51
C LEU A 25 10.99 -11.84 -11.89
N ALA A 26 11.13 -10.74 -12.61
CA ALA A 26 10.43 -10.52 -13.87
C ALA A 26 10.67 -11.63 -14.92
N PRO A 27 11.88 -12.17 -15.10
CA PRO A 27 12.11 -13.30 -16.00
C PRO A 27 11.50 -14.61 -15.53
N GLU A 28 11.27 -14.75 -14.22
CA GLU A 28 10.78 -15.98 -13.59
C GLU A 28 9.26 -16.08 -13.53
N ILE A 29 8.53 -14.94 -13.65
CA ILE A 29 7.09 -14.86 -13.43
C ILE A 29 6.41 -14.26 -14.66
N SER A 30 5.69 -15.07 -15.41
CA SER A 30 4.96 -14.66 -16.60
C SER A 30 3.54 -14.13 -16.31
N GLY A 31 2.97 -13.40 -17.26
CA GLY A 31 1.57 -12.94 -17.22
C GLY A 31 1.24 -11.90 -16.16
N ILE A 32 2.23 -11.45 -15.41
CA ILE A 32 2.08 -10.41 -14.39
C ILE A 32 2.33 -9.02 -14.97
N ARG A 33 1.50 -8.07 -14.58
CA ARG A 33 1.76 -6.64 -14.80
C ARG A 33 2.43 -6.07 -13.57
N TRP A 34 3.69 -5.73 -13.69
CA TRP A 34 4.47 -5.13 -12.62
C TRP A 34 4.02 -3.70 -12.31
N VAL A 35 4.03 -3.36 -11.04
CA VAL A 35 3.80 -1.99 -10.57
C VAL A 35 5.10 -1.22 -10.72
N ARG A 36 5.02 0.01 -11.21
CA ARG A 36 6.18 0.91 -11.32
C ARG A 36 6.66 1.32 -9.95
N GLU A 37 7.95 1.50 -9.78
CA GLU A 37 8.58 1.92 -8.53
C GLU A 37 7.96 3.20 -7.96
N ASP A 38 7.69 4.20 -8.80
CA ASP A 38 7.04 5.47 -8.41
C ASP A 38 5.66 5.28 -7.79
N ASN A 39 5.03 4.13 -8.02
CA ASN A 39 3.72 3.77 -7.49
C ASN A 39 3.79 2.86 -6.26
N PHE A 40 4.98 2.57 -5.73
CA PHE A 40 5.11 1.76 -4.53
C PHE A 40 4.63 2.53 -3.30
N HIS A 41 3.56 2.02 -2.70
CA HIS A 41 2.92 2.54 -1.50
C HIS A 41 2.20 1.40 -0.80
N PHE A 42 1.84 1.57 0.45
CA PHE A 42 0.82 0.72 1.04
C PHE A 42 -0.50 1.48 1.19
N THR A 43 -1.59 0.79 0.92
CA THR A 43 -2.93 1.35 0.97
C THR A 43 -3.53 1.15 2.36
N LEU A 44 -4.04 2.22 2.95
CA LEU A 44 -4.82 2.18 4.19
C LEU A 44 -6.31 2.02 3.88
N LYS A 45 -6.82 2.73 2.84
CA LYS A 45 -8.24 2.70 2.46
C LYS A 45 -8.44 3.07 1.00
N PHE A 46 -9.20 2.26 0.27
CA PHE A 46 -9.72 2.65 -1.04
C PHE A 46 -11.01 3.45 -0.87
N LEU A 47 -11.10 4.60 -1.54
CA LEU A 47 -12.29 5.47 -1.52
C LEU A 47 -13.17 5.26 -2.75
N GLY A 48 -12.62 4.68 -3.83
CA GLY A 48 -13.32 4.62 -5.10
C GLY A 48 -13.42 5.98 -5.76
N VAL A 49 -14.61 6.38 -6.18
CA VAL A 49 -14.86 7.67 -6.81
C VAL A 49 -15.25 8.70 -5.76
N ILE A 50 -14.53 9.82 -5.75
CA ILE A 50 -14.82 10.99 -4.91
C ILE A 50 -15.02 12.23 -5.79
N GLU A 51 -15.71 13.22 -5.25
CA GLU A 51 -15.89 14.54 -5.87
C GLU A 51 -14.88 15.53 -5.29
N GLU A 52 -14.55 16.55 -6.06
CA GLU A 52 -13.57 17.59 -5.66
C GLU A 52 -13.92 18.27 -4.31
N PRO A 53 -15.21 18.64 -4.04
CA PRO A 53 -15.59 19.20 -2.74
C PRO A 53 -15.36 18.29 -1.53
N GLN A 54 -15.21 16.97 -1.73
CA GLN A 54 -14.94 16.01 -0.65
C GLN A 54 -13.47 16.00 -0.22
N ILE A 55 -12.55 16.55 -1.02
CA ILE A 55 -11.10 16.50 -0.75
C ILE A 55 -10.76 17.13 0.60
N GLU A 56 -11.22 18.36 0.86
CA GLU A 56 -10.94 19.05 2.13
C GLU A 56 -11.60 18.36 3.34
N PRO A 57 -12.90 18.00 3.31
CA PRO A 57 -13.50 17.21 4.38
C PRO A 57 -12.75 15.90 4.70
N ILE A 58 -12.36 15.14 3.66
CA ILE A 58 -11.56 13.92 3.82
C ILE A 58 -10.20 14.24 4.46
N SER A 59 -9.51 15.27 4.00
CA SER A 59 -8.21 15.69 4.53
C SER A 59 -8.30 16.05 6.01
N ASN A 60 -9.34 16.79 6.41
CA ASN A 60 -9.59 17.16 7.80
C ASN A 60 -9.90 15.94 8.68
N ALA A 61 -10.69 14.99 8.16
CA ALA A 61 -10.96 13.72 8.83
C ALA A 61 -9.67 12.90 9.02
N LEU A 62 -8.81 12.85 8.00
CA LEU A 62 -7.50 12.20 8.10
C LEU A 62 -6.60 12.85 9.17
N ALA A 63 -6.58 14.18 9.26
CA ALA A 63 -5.82 14.88 10.29
C ALA A 63 -6.30 14.51 11.71
N GLN A 64 -7.59 14.29 11.89
CA GLN A 64 -8.15 13.78 13.16
C GLN A 64 -7.75 12.31 13.40
N ALA A 65 -7.82 11.47 12.36
CA ALA A 65 -7.50 10.05 12.45
C ALA A 65 -6.06 9.81 12.91
N ILE A 66 -5.11 10.58 12.37
CA ILE A 66 -3.69 10.37 12.63
C ILE A 66 -3.16 11.09 13.87
N ARG A 67 -3.94 12.01 14.45
CA ARG A 67 -3.56 12.81 15.62
C ARG A 67 -3.03 12.00 16.82
N PRO A 68 -3.57 10.79 17.13
CA PRO A 68 -3.07 9.96 18.22
C PRO A 68 -1.74 9.26 17.92
N PHE A 69 -1.34 9.23 16.64
CA PHE A 69 -0.16 8.50 16.19
C PHE A 69 1.05 9.42 16.13
N ARG A 70 2.17 8.89 16.59
CA ARG A 70 3.48 9.44 16.34
C ARG A 70 4.08 8.79 15.12
N ARG A 71 5.11 9.39 14.57
CA ARG A 71 5.98 8.80 13.57
C ARG A 71 6.49 7.44 14.05
N PHE A 72 6.42 6.42 13.20
CA PHE A 72 6.87 5.06 13.51
C PHE A 72 7.57 4.43 12.30
N THR A 73 8.26 3.32 12.55
CA THR A 73 8.96 2.57 11.51
C THR A 73 8.22 1.29 11.18
N ILE A 74 8.23 0.93 9.90
CA ILE A 74 7.77 -0.36 9.39
C ILE A 74 8.93 -1.08 8.72
N ASN A 75 8.92 -2.42 8.76
CA ASN A 75 9.87 -3.24 8.05
C ASN A 75 9.19 -3.89 6.82
N ALA A 76 9.82 -3.80 5.66
CA ALA A 76 9.38 -4.46 4.44
C ALA A 76 10.09 -5.80 4.29
N LYS A 77 9.31 -6.91 4.35
CA LYS A 77 9.85 -8.27 4.40
C LYS A 77 8.97 -9.28 3.69
N GLY A 78 9.60 -10.21 3.00
CA GLY A 78 8.98 -11.35 2.38
C GLY A 78 8.07 -11.03 1.20
N LEU A 79 7.72 -12.07 0.45
CA LEU A 79 6.83 -11.98 -0.70
C LEU A 79 5.61 -12.88 -0.50
N GLY A 80 4.46 -12.42 -0.94
CA GLY A 80 3.25 -13.20 -0.90
C GLY A 80 2.27 -12.86 -2.02
N VAL A 81 1.15 -13.57 -2.05
CA VAL A 81 0.11 -13.37 -3.06
C VAL A 81 -1.27 -13.37 -2.44
N PHE A 82 -2.20 -12.70 -3.10
CA PHE A 82 -3.63 -12.76 -2.81
C PHE A 82 -4.40 -13.33 -4.01
N PRO A 83 -5.49 -14.07 -3.75
CA PRO A 83 -5.93 -14.61 -2.47
C PRO A 83 -5.05 -15.77 -1.98
N ASP A 84 -4.53 -16.61 -2.87
CA ASP A 84 -3.65 -17.75 -2.60
C ASP A 84 -2.81 -18.08 -3.85
N VAL A 85 -1.84 -18.99 -3.70
CA VAL A 85 -0.90 -19.36 -4.79
C VAL A 85 -1.63 -19.96 -6.01
N LYS A 86 -2.72 -20.70 -5.81
CA LYS A 86 -3.46 -21.35 -6.90
C LYS A 86 -4.27 -20.36 -7.73
N ARG A 87 -4.67 -19.25 -7.13
CA ARG A 87 -5.52 -18.21 -7.72
C ARG A 87 -4.89 -16.81 -7.60
N ALA A 88 -3.57 -16.73 -7.66
CA ALA A 88 -2.84 -15.49 -7.45
C ALA A 88 -3.32 -14.38 -8.40
N ARG A 89 -3.72 -13.25 -7.81
CA ARG A 89 -4.14 -12.03 -8.49
C ARG A 89 -3.23 -10.86 -8.20
N VAL A 90 -2.66 -10.83 -7.00
CA VAL A 90 -1.80 -9.76 -6.51
C VAL A 90 -0.54 -10.38 -5.94
N LEU A 91 0.61 -9.90 -6.38
CA LEU A 91 1.92 -10.18 -5.77
C LEU A 91 2.30 -8.97 -4.92
N TRP A 92 2.74 -9.22 -3.70
CA TRP A 92 3.02 -8.17 -2.74
C TRP A 92 4.28 -8.45 -1.91
N VAL A 93 4.84 -7.37 -1.35
CA VAL A 93 5.82 -7.39 -0.26
C VAL A 93 5.09 -7.22 1.06
N GLY A 94 5.40 -8.04 2.05
CA GLY A 94 4.87 -7.93 3.42
C GLY A 94 5.40 -6.68 4.11
N LEU A 95 4.57 -6.10 4.97
CA LEU A 95 4.93 -4.96 5.80
C LEU A 95 4.64 -5.29 7.26
N GLU A 96 5.63 -5.11 8.12
CA GLU A 96 5.54 -5.36 9.55
C GLU A 96 5.66 -4.03 10.31
N GLY A 97 4.71 -3.75 11.17
CA GLY A 97 4.69 -2.55 12.01
C GLY A 97 3.51 -2.59 12.97
N ILE A 98 3.79 -2.41 14.26
CA ILE A 98 2.80 -2.62 15.34
C ILE A 98 1.63 -1.63 15.24
N ASP A 99 1.90 -0.40 14.77
CA ASP A 99 0.90 0.67 14.69
C ASP A 99 0.07 0.65 13.40
N MET A 100 0.46 -0.13 12.38
CA MET A 100 -0.23 -0.15 11.08
C MET A 100 -1.71 -0.56 11.18
N PRO A 101 -2.10 -1.63 11.91
CA PRO A 101 -3.51 -2.01 12.02
C PRO A 101 -4.34 -0.96 12.75
N ALA A 102 -3.78 -0.32 13.78
CA ALA A 102 -4.45 0.74 14.53
C ALA A 102 -4.63 1.99 13.66
N LEU A 103 -3.62 2.39 12.89
CA LEU A 103 -3.70 3.50 11.95
C LEU A 103 -4.76 3.24 10.87
N ALA A 104 -4.76 2.06 10.23
CA ALA A 104 -5.75 1.70 9.23
C ALA A 104 -7.17 1.75 9.80
N LYS A 105 -7.39 1.18 11.00
CA LYS A 105 -8.67 1.22 11.69
C LYS A 105 -9.12 2.65 12.02
N SER A 106 -8.21 3.51 12.44
CA SER A 106 -8.51 4.92 12.72
C SER A 106 -8.96 5.66 11.45
N VAL A 107 -8.23 5.46 10.34
CA VAL A 107 -8.59 6.02 9.04
C VAL A 107 -9.96 5.54 8.57
N GLU A 108 -10.27 4.24 8.69
CA GLU A 108 -11.59 3.71 8.34
C GLU A 108 -12.71 4.31 9.19
N THR A 109 -12.46 4.47 10.49
CA THR A 109 -13.47 4.99 11.43
C THR A 109 -13.87 6.42 11.10
N VAL A 110 -12.92 7.30 10.83
CA VAL A 110 -13.22 8.71 10.54
C VAL A 110 -13.81 8.93 9.15
N LEU A 111 -13.61 7.98 8.23
CA LEU A 111 -14.13 8.07 6.86
C LEU A 111 -15.52 7.45 6.69
N GLU A 112 -15.98 6.65 7.63
CA GLU A 112 -17.31 6.02 7.60
C GLU A 112 -18.45 7.05 7.44
N PRO A 113 -18.48 8.19 8.19
CA PRO A 113 -19.51 9.21 8.03
C PRO A 113 -19.55 9.89 6.66
N PHE A 114 -18.45 9.79 5.89
CA PHE A 114 -18.33 10.35 4.53
C PHE A 114 -18.80 9.38 3.43
N GLY A 115 -19.39 8.24 3.80
CA GLY A 115 -19.88 7.24 2.85
C GLY A 115 -18.84 6.20 2.44
N PHE A 116 -17.73 6.08 3.16
CA PHE A 116 -16.72 5.06 2.94
C PHE A 116 -16.79 3.98 4.04
N PRO A 117 -17.60 2.92 3.84
CA PRO A 117 -17.83 1.91 4.87
C PRO A 117 -16.53 1.19 5.24
N ARG A 118 -16.46 0.69 6.46
CA ARG A 118 -15.34 -0.15 6.92
C ARG A 118 -15.27 -1.44 6.11
N GLU A 119 -14.06 -1.93 5.91
CA GLU A 119 -13.87 -3.23 5.27
C GLU A 119 -14.15 -4.36 6.28
N ASN A 120 -14.87 -5.39 5.81
CA ASN A 120 -15.19 -6.57 6.62
C ASN A 120 -14.04 -7.59 6.69
N THR A 121 -12.86 -7.22 6.20
CA THR A 121 -11.69 -8.09 6.15
C THR A 121 -10.61 -7.61 7.09
N ILE A 122 -9.84 -8.56 7.63
CA ILE A 122 -8.67 -8.22 8.45
C ILE A 122 -7.66 -7.46 7.59
N PHE A 123 -7.24 -6.30 8.07
CA PHE A 123 -6.19 -5.51 7.45
C PHE A 123 -4.88 -6.31 7.42
N ARG A 124 -4.36 -6.53 6.22
CA ARG A 124 -3.07 -7.20 5.99
C ARG A 124 -2.11 -6.21 5.37
N PRO A 125 -1.18 -5.65 6.15
CA PRO A 125 -0.23 -4.69 5.64
C PRO A 125 0.61 -5.26 4.50
N HIS A 126 0.55 -4.65 3.34
CA HIS A 126 1.28 -5.09 2.17
C HIS A 126 1.50 -3.97 1.16
N LEU A 127 2.56 -4.11 0.37
CA LEU A 127 2.86 -3.27 -0.78
C LEU A 127 2.70 -4.10 -2.05
N THR A 128 1.76 -3.73 -2.91
CA THR A 128 1.56 -4.43 -4.19
C THR A 128 2.71 -4.13 -5.16
N ILE A 129 3.35 -5.19 -5.67
CA ILE A 129 4.41 -5.09 -6.68
C ILE A 129 4.01 -5.64 -8.05
N GLY A 130 2.88 -6.39 -8.13
CA GLY A 130 2.39 -6.91 -9.40
C GLY A 130 0.95 -7.39 -9.35
N ARG A 131 0.31 -7.45 -10.52
CA ARG A 131 -1.08 -7.90 -10.66
C ARG A 131 -1.25 -8.77 -11.90
N TRP A 132 -1.90 -9.92 -11.78
CA TRP A 132 -2.32 -10.74 -12.91
C TRP A 132 -3.69 -10.29 -13.40
N ARG A 133 -3.85 -10.13 -14.71
CA ARG A 133 -5.15 -9.82 -15.34
C ARG A 133 -6.03 -11.05 -15.47
N HIS A 134 -5.42 -12.18 -15.79
CA HIS A 134 -6.09 -13.45 -15.98
C HIS A 134 -5.45 -14.51 -15.09
N LEU A 135 -6.25 -15.51 -14.71
CA LEU A 135 -5.74 -16.75 -14.10
C LEU A 135 -5.11 -17.59 -15.21
N SER A 136 -4.00 -17.15 -15.76
CA SER A 136 -3.32 -17.86 -16.85
C SER A 136 -2.05 -18.51 -16.32
N GLY A 137 -1.97 -19.80 -16.46
CA GLY A 137 -0.77 -20.58 -16.24
C GLY A 137 -0.74 -21.37 -14.93
N SER A 138 0.04 -22.41 -14.92
CA SER A 138 0.32 -23.19 -13.73
C SER A 138 1.16 -22.36 -12.76
N HIS A 139 0.55 -21.91 -11.69
CA HIS A 139 1.26 -21.28 -10.57
C HIS A 139 2.01 -22.34 -9.71
N GLN A 140 2.20 -23.55 -10.22
CA GLN A 140 2.83 -24.65 -9.47
C GLN A 140 4.24 -24.28 -8.95
N GLU A 141 5.02 -23.57 -9.76
CA GLU A 141 6.35 -23.12 -9.34
C GLU A 141 6.32 -21.82 -8.49
N LEU A 142 5.24 -21.05 -8.59
CA LEU A 142 5.13 -19.77 -7.88
C LEU A 142 5.29 -19.95 -6.36
N GLY A 143 4.62 -20.97 -5.78
CA GLY A 143 4.74 -21.27 -4.36
C GLY A 143 6.16 -21.51 -3.88
N GLY A 144 6.95 -22.29 -4.67
CA GLY A 144 8.37 -22.53 -4.39
C GLY A 144 9.22 -21.27 -4.49
N LYS A 145 8.95 -20.43 -5.50
CA LYS A 145 9.65 -19.14 -5.69
C LYS A 145 9.39 -18.16 -4.55
N LEU A 146 8.13 -18.08 -4.09
CA LEU A 146 7.76 -17.23 -2.95
C LEU A 146 8.34 -17.76 -1.63
N LYS A 147 8.29 -19.08 -1.39
CA LYS A 147 8.84 -19.68 -0.18
C LYS A 147 10.33 -19.38 0.00
N ARG A 148 11.12 -19.42 -1.08
CA ARG A 148 12.54 -19.07 -1.04
C ARG A 148 12.81 -17.60 -0.72
N ARG A 149 11.82 -16.74 -0.84
CA ARG A 149 11.90 -15.27 -0.62
C ARG A 149 11.06 -14.79 0.56
N ASN A 150 10.54 -15.71 1.36
CA ASN A 150 9.69 -15.39 2.50
C ASN A 150 10.42 -14.57 3.59
N ASP A 151 11.73 -14.74 3.70
CA ASP A 151 12.57 -14.04 4.66
C ASP A 151 13.44 -12.94 4.02
N THR A 152 13.16 -12.56 2.77
CA THR A 152 13.89 -11.48 2.11
C THR A 152 13.56 -10.15 2.76
N GLU A 153 14.59 -9.49 3.30
CA GLU A 153 14.49 -8.16 3.92
C GLU A 153 14.69 -7.07 2.86
N PHE A 154 13.76 -6.12 2.80
CA PHE A 154 13.86 -4.94 1.92
C PHE A 154 14.25 -3.69 2.69
N GLY A 155 14.15 -3.73 4.01
CA GLY A 155 14.57 -2.70 4.94
C GLY A 155 13.43 -1.92 5.57
N GLU A 156 13.82 -0.94 6.36
CA GLU A 156 12.90 -0.13 7.16
C GLU A 156 12.48 1.15 6.43
N SER A 157 11.24 1.54 6.63
CA SER A 157 10.66 2.77 6.13
C SER A 157 9.93 3.51 7.24
N ALA A 158 10.20 4.79 7.38
CA ALA A 158 9.43 5.64 8.28
C ALA A 158 8.02 5.85 7.73
N VAL A 159 7.05 5.88 8.63
CA VAL A 159 5.68 6.33 8.42
C VAL A 159 5.53 7.66 9.14
N ASP A 160 5.67 8.75 8.40
CA ASP A 160 5.62 10.12 8.90
C ASP A 160 4.48 10.94 8.30
N GLU A 161 3.82 10.40 7.28
CA GLU A 161 2.69 11.04 6.63
C GLU A 161 1.70 10.05 6.05
N VAL A 162 0.44 10.46 5.98
CA VAL A 162 -0.65 9.78 5.29
C VAL A 162 -1.11 10.67 4.14
N VAL A 163 -1.30 10.09 2.97
CA VAL A 163 -1.57 10.83 1.74
C VAL A 163 -2.90 10.40 1.14
N LEU A 164 -3.74 11.37 0.81
CA LEU A 164 -4.86 11.18 -0.11
C LEU A 164 -4.34 11.26 -1.54
N PHE A 165 -4.41 10.15 -2.26
CA PHE A 165 -3.97 10.05 -3.65
C PHE A 165 -5.14 10.06 -4.63
N GLN A 166 -4.90 10.66 -5.78
CA GLN A 166 -5.66 10.42 -6.99
C GLN A 166 -4.98 9.32 -7.82
N SER A 167 -5.76 8.36 -8.30
CA SER A 167 -5.32 7.37 -9.29
C SER A 167 -5.77 7.79 -10.68
N VAL A 168 -4.84 8.16 -11.54
CA VAL A 168 -5.07 8.52 -12.95
C VAL A 168 -4.69 7.34 -13.83
N LEU A 169 -5.66 6.78 -14.55
CA LEU A 169 -5.40 5.69 -15.50
C LEU A 169 -4.77 6.25 -16.78
N LYS A 170 -3.61 5.72 -17.15
CA LYS A 170 -2.91 6.03 -18.41
C LYS A 170 -2.68 4.74 -19.22
N PRO A 171 -2.40 4.81 -20.52
CA PRO A 171 -2.10 3.62 -21.34
C PRO A 171 -1.01 2.74 -20.74
N GLY A 172 0.04 3.35 -20.13
CA GLY A 172 1.16 2.65 -19.46
C GLY A 172 0.85 2.15 -18.03
N GLY A 173 -0.34 2.41 -17.49
CA GLY A 173 -0.75 2.05 -16.13
C GLY A 173 -1.27 3.22 -15.31
N ALA A 174 -1.65 2.93 -14.07
CA ALA A 174 -2.04 3.97 -13.15
C ALA A 174 -0.84 4.86 -12.80
N VAL A 175 -1.12 6.15 -12.64
CA VAL A 175 -0.20 7.15 -12.08
C VAL A 175 -0.88 7.73 -10.87
N TYR A 176 -0.18 7.76 -9.73
CA TYR A 176 -0.72 8.29 -8.49
C TYR A 176 -0.22 9.72 -8.27
N ARG A 177 -1.16 10.60 -7.93
CA ARG A 177 -0.88 12.01 -7.65
C ARG A 177 -1.33 12.33 -6.23
N PRO A 178 -0.48 12.89 -5.37
CA PRO A 178 -0.92 13.37 -4.07
C PRO A 178 -1.89 14.54 -4.24
N LEU A 179 -3.04 14.45 -3.57
CA LEU A 179 -4.02 15.55 -3.47
C LEU A 179 -3.83 16.31 -2.17
N LYS A 180 -3.65 15.57 -1.07
CA LYS A 180 -3.41 16.09 0.28
C LYS A 180 -2.47 15.19 1.03
N THR A 181 -1.60 15.80 1.82
CA THR A 181 -0.66 15.11 2.72
C THR A 181 -0.91 15.59 4.14
N VAL A 182 -1.03 14.65 5.07
CA VAL A 182 -1.21 14.92 6.50
C VAL A 182 -0.08 14.23 7.25
N ARG A 183 0.66 14.99 8.07
CA ARG A 183 1.83 14.49 8.79
C ARG A 183 1.48 13.98 10.18
N LEU A 184 2.10 12.88 10.58
CA LEU A 184 2.08 12.39 11.94
C LEU A 184 2.91 13.31 12.83
N ALA A 185 2.62 13.30 14.14
CA ALA A 185 3.41 14.07 15.09
C ALA A 185 4.86 13.55 15.18
N ASP A 186 5.82 14.47 15.27
CA ASP A 186 7.22 14.12 15.53
C ASP A 186 7.40 13.54 16.92
N ASP A 187 8.42 12.73 17.12
CA ASP A 187 8.82 12.15 18.41
C ASP A 187 9.33 13.19 19.43
N ARG A 188 9.54 14.42 18.99
CA ARG A 188 10.03 15.49 19.84
C ARG A 188 8.87 16.21 20.49
N MET A 189 8.57 15.84 21.70
CA MET A 189 8.22 16.73 22.83
C MET A 189 7.75 15.89 24.02
N THR A 190 8.71 15.40 24.78
CA THR A 190 8.58 15.27 26.22
C THR A 190 9.88 15.82 26.79
N SER A 191 9.87 17.11 27.07
CA SER A 191 10.74 17.72 28.05
C SER A 191 9.87 18.16 29.19
#